data_47ca8dd451fdc76d58e8b9bb29a9244a
#
_entry.id   47ca8dd451fdc76d58e8b9bb29a9244a
#
_cell.length_a   1.000
_cell.length_b   1.000
_cell.length_c   1.000
_cell.angle_alpha   90.00
_cell.angle_beta   90.00
_cell.angle_gamma   90.00
#
_symmetry.space_group_name_H-M   'P 1'
#
loop_
_entity.id
_entity.type
_entity.pdbx_description
1 polymer ?
#
loop_
_entity_poly.entity_id
_entity_poly.type
_entity_poly.pdbx_seq_one_letter_code
_entity_poly.pdbx_strand_id
1 'polypeptide(L)'
;MAPLAGTGQETPHLPPMMGGKRGLPHGAGIVIFPSSQESPQHKDQDMPTLASIHLYPIKSTAGMPLERARVTQEGLAGDRRYMVVKPDGTFITARTHPQLQQVVATPVEGGLQLRYPGLPPLALMEAAFSRAPQHTGVWGDRFTALHTGPDADEWLSRVAREPVRLLWLGEASDRFREKTGTRVSFADGYPLLLISQSSLDDLNLRSDALHQMSQFRTNLVASGTRPFEEDGWKRIRIGEVEFRVDKPCSRCIMTTVEAGSERFNALKEPLATLTRYRRGEDGEVYFGQNLVALNEGWIEAGSEIEVLETTRPPVYPNAAPKKRELVCVARESLARDLETFWFEATDGEPLPDYLPGQHLPISLDIKGERQQRRYTLSSTPERPERYSISVKKLADGRLSPWLHHELKVGDHLLAAPPAGEFHLGSERKLLLLSAGSGVTPMLAIARTLHLRHELDDVHFMHLCRSEADIPAASELHAMAQQGMTLTIILSQPDNHWQGLQGRLNDEHMQRIKGLAEKEVFICGPHGFMSEAVRLLQEQGVAAERIRQESFGGAILSVARPHKAVQLRIGEQTFAGNNQGTILDQAHKQGVELPWSCRAGICGSCKQTLLAGEVDHPD
;
A
#
# COMPACT_ATOMS: atom_id res chain seq x y z
N MET A 1 55.59 6.86 -58.40
CA MET A 1 54.86 7.68 -59.39
C MET A 1 53.76 8.41 -58.62
N ALA A 2 54.05 9.70 -58.38
CA ALA A 2 53.08 10.72 -57.97
C ALA A 2 52.22 11.13 -59.19
N PRO A 3 51.20 11.99 -59.14
CA PRO A 3 51.00 13.13 -58.23
C PRO A 3 49.58 13.35 -57.68
N LEU A 4 49.41 14.07 -56.59
CA LEU A 4 49.02 15.52 -56.41
C LEU A 4 47.59 15.82 -56.88
N ALA A 5 46.65 16.44 -56.16
CA ALA A 5 46.48 17.69 -55.47
C ALA A 5 44.99 17.70 -54.96
N GLY A 6 44.43 18.42 -54.04
CA GLY A 6 44.73 19.66 -53.40
C GLY A 6 43.45 20.26 -52.88
N THR A 7 43.51 20.86 -51.69
CA THR A 7 42.88 22.10 -51.19
C THR A 7 41.36 22.31 -51.16
N GLY A 8 40.92 22.83 -50.01
CA GLY A 8 39.74 23.68 -49.88
C GLY A 8 39.16 23.78 -48.47
N GLN A 9 39.82 24.61 -47.60
CA GLN A 9 39.18 25.16 -46.41
C GLN A 9 38.22 26.27 -46.84
N GLU A 10 37.02 26.28 -46.30
CA GLU A 10 36.22 27.51 -46.19
C GLU A 10 35.50 27.55 -44.86
N THR A 11 35.86 28.54 -44.07
CA THR A 11 35.14 29.05 -42.89
C THR A 11 34.10 30.07 -43.32
N PRO A 12 32.89 30.12 -42.73
CA PRO A 12 32.04 31.31 -42.90
C PRO A 12 32.14 32.28 -41.73
N HIS A 13 32.26 33.52 -42.14
CA HIS A 13 32.36 34.76 -41.38
C HIS A 13 31.08 35.11 -40.60
N LEU A 14 31.29 35.69 -39.39
CA LEU A 14 30.35 36.52 -38.65
C LEU A 14 30.26 37.94 -39.28
N PRO A 15 29.10 38.60 -39.33
CA PRO A 15 28.98 40.03 -39.55
C PRO A 15 28.86 40.82 -38.23
N PRO A 16 29.14 42.15 -38.24
CA PRO A 16 29.56 42.92 -37.08
C PRO A 16 28.41 43.60 -36.32
N MET A 17 28.71 43.94 -35.07
CA MET A 17 27.92 44.77 -34.16
C MET A 17 27.91 46.24 -34.64
N MET A 18 26.71 46.86 -34.63
CA MET A 18 26.59 48.32 -34.63
C MET A 18 25.72 48.76 -33.44
N GLY A 19 26.29 49.64 -32.63
CA GLY A 19 25.65 50.24 -31.47
C GLY A 19 24.73 51.40 -31.83
N GLY A 20 23.76 51.67 -30.98
CA GLY A 20 22.90 52.82 -31.05
C GLY A 20 22.12 53.03 -29.76
N LYS A 21 22.32 54.19 -29.18
CA LYS A 21 21.84 54.63 -27.84
C LYS A 21 20.38 55.12 -27.82
N ARG A 22 19.75 54.98 -26.64
CA ARG A 22 18.74 55.86 -25.97
C ARG A 22 17.28 55.86 -26.42
N GLY A 23 16.43 55.73 -25.37
CA GLY A 23 15.12 56.35 -25.34
C GLY A 23 14.06 55.52 -24.63
N LEU A 24 13.85 55.74 -23.32
CA LEU A 24 12.53 55.43 -22.68
C LEU A 24 11.47 56.40 -23.24
N PRO A 25 10.25 55.95 -23.42
CA PRO A 25 9.22 56.48 -22.54
C PRO A 25 8.17 55.43 -22.12
N HIS A 26 7.48 55.79 -21.04
CA HIS A 26 6.30 55.19 -20.43
C HIS A 26 5.17 54.90 -21.41
N GLY A 27 4.55 53.73 -21.25
CA GLY A 27 3.26 53.41 -21.87
C GLY A 27 2.75 52.08 -21.38
N ALA A 28 1.86 52.09 -20.39
CA ALA A 28 1.12 50.91 -19.94
C ALA A 28 0.22 50.40 -21.07
N GLY A 29 0.61 49.31 -21.73
CA GLY A 29 -0.20 48.57 -22.67
C GLY A 29 -0.78 47.33 -22.00
N ILE A 30 -2.08 47.37 -21.73
CA ILE A 30 -2.87 46.19 -21.33
C ILE A 30 -2.90 45.25 -22.52
N VAL A 31 -2.17 44.10 -22.40
CA VAL A 31 -2.31 42.99 -23.35
C VAL A 31 -3.52 42.16 -22.87
N ILE A 32 -4.65 42.33 -23.57
CA ILE A 32 -5.82 41.45 -23.40
C ILE A 32 -5.47 40.13 -24.08
N PHE A 33 -5.23 39.06 -23.29
CA PHE A 33 -5.25 37.71 -23.83
C PHE A 33 -6.69 37.31 -24.12
N PRO A 34 -7.00 36.73 -25.29
CA PRO A 34 -8.34 36.18 -25.52
C PRO A 34 -8.56 35.02 -24.57
N SER A 35 -9.61 35.09 -23.78
CA SER A 35 -10.13 34.00 -22.97
C SER A 35 -10.69 32.91 -23.88
N SER A 36 -9.87 31.94 -24.25
CA SER A 36 -10.35 30.65 -24.67
C SER A 36 -10.32 29.74 -23.43
N GLN A 37 -11.33 29.86 -22.59
CA GLN A 37 -11.75 28.77 -21.73
C GLN A 37 -12.34 27.70 -22.64
N GLU A 38 -11.53 26.86 -23.21
CA GLU A 38 -11.96 25.50 -23.52
C GLU A 38 -12.02 24.77 -22.17
N SER A 39 -13.26 24.62 -21.70
CA SER A 39 -13.59 23.63 -20.66
C SER A 39 -12.94 22.30 -21.05
N PRO A 40 -12.35 21.54 -20.11
CA PRO A 40 -11.89 20.20 -20.43
C PRO A 40 -13.09 19.45 -21.01
N GLN A 41 -12.99 19.09 -22.29
CA GLN A 41 -13.95 18.24 -22.96
C GLN A 41 -14.09 17.00 -22.08
N HIS A 42 -15.31 16.76 -21.58
CA HIS A 42 -15.69 15.47 -21.05
C HIS A 42 -15.30 14.45 -22.12
N LYS A 43 -14.24 13.66 -21.84
CA LYS A 43 -14.07 12.39 -22.55
C LYS A 43 -15.40 11.68 -22.38
N ASP A 44 -15.98 11.22 -23.49
CA ASP A 44 -17.15 10.35 -23.50
C ASP A 44 -16.95 9.33 -22.38
N GLN A 45 -17.83 9.37 -21.37
CA GLN A 45 -17.78 8.37 -20.31
C GLN A 45 -18.14 7.05 -20.98
N ASP A 46 -17.19 6.12 -21.03
CA ASP A 46 -17.47 4.77 -21.48
C ASP A 46 -18.67 4.26 -20.66
N MET A 47 -19.68 3.72 -21.37
CA MET A 47 -20.84 3.14 -20.70
C MET A 47 -20.41 2.02 -19.76
N PRO A 48 -20.96 1.93 -18.53
CA PRO A 48 -20.63 0.83 -17.62
C PRO A 48 -20.86 -0.52 -18.30
N THR A 49 -19.93 -1.44 -18.12
CA THR A 49 -20.00 -2.79 -18.69
C THR A 49 -19.82 -3.87 -17.64
N LEU A 50 -20.39 -5.05 -17.87
CA LEU A 50 -20.19 -6.23 -17.06
C LEU A 50 -18.83 -6.86 -17.41
N ALA A 51 -17.79 -6.51 -16.68
CA ALA A 51 -16.41 -6.96 -16.95
C ALA A 51 -16.23 -8.47 -16.74
N SER A 52 -16.87 -9.04 -15.71
CA SER A 52 -16.79 -10.49 -15.42
C SER A 52 -17.96 -10.99 -14.59
N ILE A 53 -18.21 -12.29 -14.70
CA ILE A 53 -19.23 -13.02 -13.93
C ILE A 53 -18.52 -14.12 -13.14
N HIS A 54 -18.85 -14.28 -11.85
CA HIS A 54 -18.26 -15.31 -11.02
C HIS A 54 -19.32 -16.18 -10.32
N LEU A 55 -19.15 -17.48 -10.42
CA LEU A 55 -20.00 -18.49 -9.80
C LEU A 55 -19.28 -19.13 -8.61
N TYR A 56 -20.01 -19.37 -7.53
CA TYR A 56 -19.54 -20.02 -6.30
C TYR A 56 -20.43 -21.22 -5.98
N PRO A 57 -20.24 -22.39 -6.57
CA PRO A 57 -21.19 -23.50 -6.41
C PRO A 57 -21.38 -23.94 -4.96
N ILE A 58 -20.31 -23.93 -4.16
CA ILE A 58 -20.35 -24.27 -2.72
C ILE A 58 -20.11 -23.00 -1.90
N LYS A 59 -20.89 -22.86 -0.82
CA LYS A 59 -20.71 -21.76 0.14
C LYS A 59 -19.28 -21.75 0.72
N SER A 60 -18.62 -20.59 0.72
CA SER A 60 -17.27 -20.37 1.26
C SER A 60 -16.10 -20.98 0.49
N THR A 61 -16.32 -21.63 -0.66
CA THR A 61 -15.24 -22.16 -1.51
C THR A 61 -14.79 -21.15 -2.56
N ALA A 62 -13.77 -21.46 -3.36
CA ALA A 62 -13.32 -20.63 -4.46
C ALA A 62 -14.43 -20.34 -5.46
N GLY A 63 -14.37 -19.19 -6.10
CA GLY A 63 -15.20 -18.83 -7.25
C GLY A 63 -14.56 -19.25 -8.56
N MET A 64 -15.37 -19.33 -9.60
CA MET A 64 -14.91 -19.54 -10.97
C MET A 64 -15.50 -18.50 -11.91
N PRO A 65 -14.75 -18.03 -12.91
CA PRO A 65 -15.28 -17.11 -13.92
C PRO A 65 -16.21 -17.82 -14.88
N LEU A 66 -17.19 -17.09 -15.40
CA LEU A 66 -18.09 -17.50 -16.48
C LEU A 66 -18.14 -16.43 -17.55
N GLU A 67 -18.17 -16.82 -18.80
CA GLU A 67 -18.44 -15.90 -19.92
C GLU A 67 -19.92 -15.52 -19.99
N ARG A 68 -20.80 -16.47 -19.62
CA ARG A 68 -22.25 -16.33 -19.66
C ARG A 68 -22.90 -17.04 -18.50
N ALA A 69 -23.96 -16.47 -17.94
CA ALA A 69 -24.71 -17.08 -16.84
C ALA A 69 -26.22 -16.88 -17.01
N ARG A 70 -26.99 -17.89 -16.61
CA ARG A 70 -28.44 -17.74 -16.44
C ARG A 70 -28.72 -17.13 -15.08
N VAL A 71 -29.48 -16.07 -15.06
CA VAL A 71 -30.02 -15.44 -13.85
C VAL A 71 -31.38 -16.00 -13.54
N THR A 72 -31.59 -16.39 -12.29
CA THR A 72 -32.86 -16.85 -11.74
C THR A 72 -33.27 -15.97 -10.56
N GLN A 73 -34.43 -16.20 -9.99
CA GLN A 73 -34.87 -15.51 -8.77
C GLN A 73 -33.90 -15.74 -7.57
N GLU A 74 -33.19 -16.88 -7.55
CA GLU A 74 -32.23 -17.24 -6.51
C GLU A 74 -30.80 -16.69 -6.77
N GLY A 75 -30.58 -15.93 -7.86
CA GLY A 75 -29.28 -15.44 -8.33
C GLY A 75 -28.79 -16.19 -9.56
N LEU A 76 -27.47 -16.36 -9.72
CA LEU A 76 -26.93 -17.15 -10.84
C LEU A 76 -27.29 -18.63 -10.67
N ALA A 77 -27.74 -19.26 -11.73
CA ALA A 77 -28.02 -20.70 -11.74
C ALA A 77 -26.77 -21.47 -11.28
N GLY A 78 -26.91 -22.32 -10.27
CA GLY A 78 -25.80 -23.09 -9.67
C GLY A 78 -25.03 -22.36 -8.55
N ASP A 79 -25.32 -21.10 -8.26
CA ASP A 79 -24.61 -20.32 -7.24
C ASP A 79 -25.04 -20.73 -5.83
N ARG A 80 -24.03 -21.09 -4.98
CA ARG A 80 -24.22 -21.50 -3.57
C ARG A 80 -25.34 -22.56 -3.39
N ARG A 81 -25.42 -23.53 -4.32
CA ARG A 81 -26.36 -24.65 -4.23
C ARG A 81 -25.92 -25.71 -3.21
N TYR A 82 -24.66 -25.66 -2.80
CA TYR A 82 -24.05 -26.59 -1.86
C TYR A 82 -23.48 -25.88 -0.64
N MET A 83 -23.51 -26.55 0.51
CA MET A 83 -23.01 -26.00 1.78
C MET A 83 -22.37 -27.09 2.63
N VAL A 84 -21.23 -26.82 3.22
CA VAL A 84 -20.53 -27.71 4.16
C VAL A 84 -21.08 -27.47 5.57
N VAL A 85 -21.43 -28.53 6.26
CA VAL A 85 -21.95 -28.49 7.61
C VAL A 85 -21.26 -29.53 8.50
N LYS A 86 -21.31 -29.32 9.82
CA LYS A 86 -20.96 -30.36 10.81
C LYS A 86 -22.02 -31.46 10.82
N PRO A 87 -21.75 -32.63 11.41
CA PRO A 87 -22.75 -33.72 11.51
C PRO A 87 -24.07 -33.32 12.17
N ASP A 88 -24.07 -32.33 13.05
CA ASP A 88 -25.26 -31.78 13.72
C ASP A 88 -26.05 -30.78 12.84
N GLY A 89 -25.59 -30.50 11.62
CA GLY A 89 -26.22 -29.55 10.70
C GLY A 89 -25.75 -28.10 10.85
N THR A 90 -24.85 -27.81 11.77
CA THR A 90 -24.23 -26.47 11.91
C THR A 90 -23.35 -26.17 10.71
N PHE A 91 -23.63 -25.07 9.97
CA PHE A 91 -22.85 -24.73 8.81
C PHE A 91 -21.45 -24.19 9.20
N ILE A 92 -20.44 -24.53 8.41
CA ILE A 92 -19.10 -23.97 8.51
C ILE A 92 -18.82 -22.98 7.37
N THR A 93 -17.92 -22.07 7.60
CA THR A 93 -17.57 -21.04 6.60
C THR A 93 -16.07 -20.78 6.62
N ALA A 94 -15.58 -20.07 5.61
CA ALA A 94 -14.19 -19.60 5.58
C ALA A 94 -13.82 -18.60 6.72
N ARG A 95 -14.79 -18.17 7.55
CA ARG A 95 -14.50 -17.41 8.78
C ARG A 95 -13.81 -18.26 9.84
N THR A 96 -14.13 -19.54 9.88
CA THR A 96 -13.56 -20.53 10.82
C THR A 96 -12.69 -21.56 10.13
N HIS A 97 -12.91 -21.79 8.84
CA HIS A 97 -12.23 -22.79 8.00
C HIS A 97 -11.73 -22.12 6.71
N PRO A 98 -10.72 -21.21 6.78
CA PRO A 98 -10.27 -20.45 5.61
C PRO A 98 -9.74 -21.35 4.49
N GLN A 99 -9.28 -22.57 4.78
CA GLN A 99 -8.86 -23.56 3.78
C GLN A 99 -9.98 -23.94 2.79
N LEU A 100 -11.25 -23.74 3.12
CA LEU A 100 -12.36 -23.95 2.18
C LEU A 100 -12.22 -23.05 0.94
N GLN A 101 -11.59 -21.89 1.03
CA GLN A 101 -11.38 -21.01 -0.13
C GLN A 101 -10.40 -21.59 -1.19
N GLN A 102 -9.68 -22.65 -0.87
CA GLN A 102 -8.85 -23.37 -1.84
C GLN A 102 -9.60 -24.50 -2.56
N VAL A 103 -10.82 -24.85 -2.13
CA VAL A 103 -11.66 -25.83 -2.82
C VAL A 103 -12.22 -25.20 -4.10
N VAL A 104 -11.84 -25.72 -5.24
CA VAL A 104 -12.39 -25.36 -6.55
C VAL A 104 -13.49 -26.37 -6.89
N ALA A 105 -14.73 -25.87 -7.05
CA ALA A 105 -15.89 -26.66 -7.44
C ALA A 105 -16.31 -26.25 -8.85
N THR A 106 -16.12 -27.12 -9.82
CA THR A 106 -16.46 -26.87 -11.22
C THR A 106 -17.74 -27.64 -11.57
N PRO A 107 -18.81 -26.97 -12.05
CA PRO A 107 -19.97 -27.65 -12.58
C PRO A 107 -19.60 -28.54 -13.77
N VAL A 108 -20.14 -29.75 -13.77
CA VAL A 108 -20.08 -30.70 -14.89
C VAL A 108 -21.51 -31.15 -15.20
N GLU A 109 -21.72 -31.82 -16.34
CA GLU A 109 -23.04 -32.33 -16.67
C GLU A 109 -23.56 -33.27 -15.55
N GLY A 110 -24.66 -32.89 -14.94
CA GLY A 110 -25.31 -33.65 -13.85
C GLY A 110 -24.54 -33.64 -12.51
N GLY A 111 -23.64 -32.69 -12.26
CA GLY A 111 -22.94 -32.67 -10.99
C GLY A 111 -21.83 -31.63 -10.82
N LEU A 112 -20.87 -31.93 -9.94
CA LEU A 112 -19.70 -31.10 -9.65
C LEU A 112 -18.41 -31.92 -9.69
N GLN A 113 -17.32 -31.30 -10.13
CA GLN A 113 -15.96 -31.79 -9.89
C GLN A 113 -15.28 -30.91 -8.81
N LEU A 114 -14.80 -31.54 -7.74
CA LEU A 114 -14.07 -30.89 -6.67
C LEU A 114 -12.56 -31.09 -6.83
N ARG A 115 -11.79 -30.04 -6.56
CA ARG A 115 -10.32 -30.09 -6.52
C ARG A 115 -9.83 -29.31 -5.30
N TYR A 116 -8.75 -29.81 -4.69
CA TYR A 116 -8.04 -29.17 -3.58
C TYR A 116 -6.55 -29.55 -3.65
N PRO A 117 -5.60 -28.65 -3.33
CA PRO A 117 -4.18 -28.97 -3.33
C PRO A 117 -3.86 -30.20 -2.46
N GLY A 118 -3.18 -31.18 -3.03
CA GLY A 118 -2.77 -32.40 -2.30
C GLY A 118 -3.85 -33.48 -2.13
N LEU A 119 -5.08 -33.28 -2.65
CA LEU A 119 -6.11 -34.32 -2.67
C LEU A 119 -6.44 -34.75 -4.11
N PRO A 120 -6.81 -36.03 -4.33
CA PRO A 120 -7.35 -36.47 -5.60
C PRO A 120 -8.64 -35.69 -5.94
N PRO A 121 -8.88 -35.34 -7.23
CA PRO A 121 -10.17 -34.78 -7.63
C PRO A 121 -11.32 -35.71 -7.29
N LEU A 122 -12.47 -35.15 -6.90
CA LEU A 122 -13.70 -35.91 -6.65
C LEU A 122 -14.80 -35.44 -7.60
N ALA A 123 -15.42 -36.37 -8.30
CA ALA A 123 -16.61 -36.12 -9.09
C ALA A 123 -17.88 -36.47 -8.25
N LEU A 124 -18.80 -35.53 -8.15
CA LEU A 124 -20.07 -35.68 -7.44
C LEU A 124 -21.21 -35.62 -8.45
N MET A 125 -21.87 -36.75 -8.67
CA MET A 125 -23.00 -36.85 -9.61
C MET A 125 -24.32 -36.78 -8.87
N GLU A 126 -25.19 -35.85 -9.22
CA GLU A 126 -26.48 -35.62 -8.54
C GLU A 126 -27.40 -36.87 -8.54
N ALA A 127 -27.26 -37.70 -9.58
CA ALA A 127 -27.99 -38.99 -9.65
C ALA A 127 -27.58 -39.99 -8.54
N ALA A 128 -26.37 -39.84 -7.98
CA ALA A 128 -25.84 -40.68 -6.92
C ALA A 128 -26.04 -40.09 -5.52
N PHE A 129 -26.66 -38.92 -5.39
CA PHE A 129 -26.87 -38.29 -4.07
C PHE A 129 -27.83 -39.11 -3.21
N SER A 130 -27.52 -39.23 -1.91
CA SER A 130 -28.36 -39.94 -0.94
C SER A 130 -29.72 -39.26 -0.77
N ARG A 131 -29.77 -37.93 -0.97
CA ARG A 131 -30.96 -37.08 -0.81
C ARG A 131 -31.65 -37.21 0.57
N ALA A 132 -30.94 -37.76 1.57
CA ALA A 132 -31.45 -37.84 2.92
C ALA A 132 -31.67 -36.42 3.49
N PRO A 133 -32.86 -36.09 4.01
CA PRO A 133 -33.12 -34.75 4.51
C PRO A 133 -32.34 -34.51 5.81
N GLN A 134 -31.72 -33.33 5.90
CA GLN A 134 -30.99 -32.89 7.08
C GLN A 134 -31.39 -31.46 7.44
N HIS A 135 -31.76 -31.26 8.72
CA HIS A 135 -32.01 -29.92 9.25
C HIS A 135 -30.72 -29.13 9.34
N THR A 136 -30.77 -27.90 8.87
CA THR A 136 -29.63 -26.96 8.88
C THR A 136 -30.15 -25.53 8.95
N GLY A 137 -29.26 -24.56 8.80
CA GLY A 137 -29.62 -23.16 8.72
C GLY A 137 -28.46 -22.28 8.24
N VAL A 138 -28.78 -21.06 7.86
CA VAL A 138 -27.81 -20.00 7.56
C VAL A 138 -28.20 -18.77 8.37
N TRP A 139 -27.37 -18.40 9.32
CA TRP A 139 -27.65 -17.37 10.33
C TRP A 139 -28.95 -17.68 11.11
N GLY A 140 -29.95 -16.82 11.00
CA GLY A 140 -31.24 -17.01 11.68
C GLY A 140 -32.23 -17.90 10.94
N ASP A 141 -32.01 -18.18 9.66
CA ASP A 141 -32.92 -19.01 8.85
C ASP A 141 -32.75 -20.49 9.19
N ARG A 142 -33.84 -21.23 9.30
CA ARG A 142 -33.87 -22.68 9.51
C ARG A 142 -34.64 -23.35 8.37
N PHE A 143 -34.07 -24.39 7.80
CA PHE A 143 -34.63 -25.13 6.67
C PHE A 143 -34.05 -26.54 6.59
N THR A 144 -34.59 -27.34 5.67
CA THR A 144 -34.08 -28.68 5.38
C THR A 144 -33.31 -28.66 4.06
N ALA A 145 -32.15 -29.30 4.02
CA ALA A 145 -31.37 -29.53 2.80
C ALA A 145 -31.11 -31.05 2.65
N LEU A 146 -30.62 -31.46 1.49
CA LEU A 146 -30.43 -32.83 1.12
C LEU A 146 -28.95 -33.22 1.23
N HIS A 147 -28.68 -34.36 1.85
CA HIS A 147 -27.33 -34.90 1.97
C HIS A 147 -26.84 -35.44 0.61
N THR A 148 -25.61 -35.15 0.23
CA THR A 148 -25.04 -35.62 -1.05
C THR A 148 -24.55 -37.05 -0.96
N GLY A 149 -23.78 -37.42 0.07
CA GLY A 149 -23.29 -38.79 0.25
C GLY A 149 -21.95 -38.86 0.97
N PRO A 150 -21.51 -40.08 1.32
CA PRO A 150 -20.33 -40.31 2.15
C PRO A 150 -19.03 -39.92 1.45
N ASP A 151 -18.92 -40.04 0.13
CA ASP A 151 -17.69 -39.73 -0.62
C ASP A 151 -17.37 -38.21 -0.51
N ALA A 152 -18.40 -37.36 -0.61
CA ALA A 152 -18.27 -35.93 -0.41
C ALA A 152 -17.88 -35.59 1.02
N ASP A 153 -18.49 -36.28 1.99
CA ASP A 153 -18.21 -36.09 3.41
C ASP A 153 -16.76 -36.43 3.76
N GLU A 154 -16.27 -37.61 3.31
CA GLU A 154 -14.89 -38.03 3.54
C GLU A 154 -13.89 -37.04 2.92
N TRP A 155 -14.11 -36.66 1.66
CA TRP A 155 -13.22 -35.76 0.95
C TRP A 155 -13.16 -34.38 1.61
N LEU A 156 -14.31 -33.80 1.94
CA LEU A 156 -14.39 -32.47 2.56
C LEU A 156 -13.93 -32.50 4.03
N SER A 157 -14.10 -33.61 4.74
CA SER A 157 -13.56 -33.76 6.10
C SER A 157 -12.02 -33.69 6.12
N ARG A 158 -11.36 -34.18 5.09
CA ARG A 158 -9.90 -34.01 4.94
C ARG A 158 -9.52 -32.54 4.74
N VAL A 159 -10.31 -31.79 3.95
CA VAL A 159 -10.11 -30.33 3.76
C VAL A 159 -10.40 -29.58 5.05
N ALA A 160 -11.54 -29.83 5.66
CA ALA A 160 -11.96 -29.15 6.89
C ALA A 160 -11.11 -29.50 8.11
N ARG A 161 -10.42 -30.65 8.09
CA ARG A 161 -9.64 -31.23 9.21
C ARG A 161 -10.52 -31.59 10.41
N GLU A 162 -11.82 -31.80 10.15
CA GLU A 162 -12.81 -32.30 11.10
C GLU A 162 -13.96 -32.99 10.35
N PRO A 163 -14.77 -33.82 11.00
CA PRO A 163 -15.93 -34.45 10.36
C PRO A 163 -16.95 -33.42 9.87
N VAL A 164 -17.23 -33.45 8.57
CA VAL A 164 -18.24 -32.58 7.93
C VAL A 164 -19.07 -33.34 6.92
N ARG A 165 -20.17 -32.73 6.50
CA ARG A 165 -21.07 -33.23 5.45
C ARG A 165 -21.28 -32.17 4.39
N LEU A 166 -21.52 -32.61 3.15
CA LEU A 166 -21.95 -31.73 2.09
C LEU A 166 -23.46 -31.83 1.90
N LEU A 167 -24.12 -30.70 2.00
CA LEU A 167 -25.54 -30.58 1.73
C LEU A 167 -25.80 -29.90 0.40
N TRP A 168 -26.84 -30.38 -0.27
CA TRP A 168 -27.37 -29.83 -1.52
C TRP A 168 -28.76 -29.25 -1.26
N LEU A 169 -29.04 -28.10 -1.85
CA LEU A 169 -30.32 -27.39 -1.63
C LEU A 169 -31.51 -28.02 -2.40
N GLY A 170 -31.22 -29.01 -3.25
CA GLY A 170 -32.22 -29.58 -4.16
C GLY A 170 -32.33 -28.75 -5.45
N GLU A 171 -33.36 -29.01 -6.23
CA GLU A 171 -33.62 -28.35 -7.51
C GLU A 171 -34.10 -26.90 -7.35
N ALA A 172 -34.87 -26.61 -6.27
CA ALA A 172 -35.34 -25.29 -5.90
C ALA A 172 -35.11 -25.04 -4.41
N SER A 173 -34.91 -23.77 -4.03
CA SER A 173 -34.76 -23.38 -2.62
C SER A 173 -36.09 -23.06 -1.99
N ASP A 174 -36.35 -23.65 -0.82
CA ASP A 174 -37.50 -23.27 0.04
C ASP A 174 -37.18 -22.05 0.92
N ARG A 175 -35.95 -21.54 0.87
CA ARG A 175 -35.50 -20.42 1.68
C ARG A 175 -35.96 -19.08 1.09
N PHE A 176 -37.15 -18.66 1.48
CA PHE A 176 -37.68 -17.34 1.12
C PHE A 176 -37.29 -16.29 2.16
N ARG A 177 -36.82 -15.14 1.72
CA ARG A 177 -36.48 -14.01 2.59
C ARG A 177 -37.44 -12.85 2.37
N GLU A 178 -38.28 -12.57 3.35
CA GLU A 178 -39.26 -11.48 3.28
C GLU A 178 -38.64 -10.12 3.00
N LYS A 179 -37.46 -9.83 3.61
CA LYS A 179 -36.75 -8.56 3.42
C LYS A 179 -36.33 -8.30 1.98
N THR A 180 -36.03 -9.34 1.22
CA THR A 180 -35.63 -9.22 -0.19
C THR A 180 -36.78 -9.47 -1.15
N GLY A 181 -37.83 -10.10 -0.68
CA GLY A 181 -38.98 -10.52 -1.48
C GLY A 181 -38.66 -11.64 -2.46
N THR A 182 -37.57 -12.41 -2.23
CA THR A 182 -37.13 -13.46 -3.15
C THR A 182 -36.61 -14.69 -2.42
N ARG A 183 -36.50 -15.80 -3.14
CA ARG A 183 -35.77 -16.98 -2.70
C ARG A 183 -34.29 -16.75 -2.78
N VAL A 184 -33.54 -17.39 -1.90
CA VAL A 184 -32.07 -17.34 -1.91
C VAL A 184 -31.52 -18.75 -1.76
N SER A 185 -30.36 -18.99 -2.36
CA SER A 185 -29.56 -20.20 -2.19
C SER A 185 -28.95 -20.28 -0.77
N PHE A 186 -27.82 -20.97 -0.57
CA PHE A 186 -27.07 -20.89 0.67
C PHE A 186 -26.28 -19.57 0.83
N ALA A 187 -26.54 -18.56 -0.01
CA ALA A 187 -26.00 -17.22 0.17
C ALA A 187 -26.34 -16.62 1.54
N ASP A 188 -25.54 -15.68 2.05
CA ASP A 188 -25.72 -15.13 3.39
C ASP A 188 -27.04 -14.36 3.53
N GLY A 189 -27.37 -13.50 2.59
CA GLY A 189 -28.58 -12.69 2.68
C GLY A 189 -29.18 -12.25 1.35
N TYR A 190 -28.38 -12.18 0.32
CA TYR A 190 -28.77 -11.71 -1.01
C TYR A 190 -28.31 -12.67 -2.08
N PRO A 191 -29.06 -12.80 -3.18
CA PRO A 191 -28.71 -13.71 -4.26
C PRO A 191 -27.47 -13.29 -5.05
N LEU A 192 -27.21 -11.99 -5.17
CA LEU A 192 -26.13 -11.46 -6.01
C LEU A 192 -25.39 -10.31 -5.32
N LEU A 193 -24.11 -10.20 -5.65
CA LEU A 193 -23.23 -9.10 -5.25
C LEU A 193 -22.57 -8.52 -6.49
N LEU A 194 -22.62 -7.18 -6.64
CA LEU A 194 -21.93 -6.41 -7.66
C LEU A 194 -20.88 -5.49 -7.01
N ILE A 195 -19.70 -5.45 -7.59
CA ILE A 195 -18.62 -4.50 -7.24
C ILE A 195 -18.03 -3.98 -8.54
N SER A 196 -17.69 -2.69 -8.60
CA SER A 196 -16.94 -2.17 -9.76
C SER A 196 -15.44 -2.38 -9.61
N GLN A 197 -14.75 -2.57 -10.75
CA GLN A 197 -13.29 -2.67 -10.78
C GLN A 197 -12.66 -1.38 -10.24
N SER A 198 -13.20 -0.22 -10.62
CA SER A 198 -12.73 1.08 -10.17
C SER A 198 -12.82 1.27 -8.64
N SER A 199 -13.81 0.65 -7.98
CA SER A 199 -13.93 0.63 -6.52
C SER A 199 -12.84 -0.23 -5.87
N LEU A 200 -12.49 -1.36 -6.49
CA LEU A 200 -11.34 -2.17 -6.05
C LEU A 200 -10.01 -1.43 -6.27
N ASP A 201 -9.86 -0.74 -7.38
CA ASP A 201 -8.68 0.05 -7.69
C ASP A 201 -8.50 1.21 -6.68
N ASP A 202 -9.60 1.91 -6.32
CA ASP A 202 -9.59 2.92 -5.26
C ASP A 202 -9.15 2.35 -3.91
N LEU A 203 -9.66 1.17 -3.54
CA LEU A 203 -9.20 0.46 -2.34
C LEU A 203 -7.71 0.14 -2.40
N ASN A 204 -7.22 -0.35 -3.54
CA ASN A 204 -5.81 -0.68 -3.75
C ASN A 204 -4.91 0.57 -3.71
N LEU A 205 -5.41 1.74 -4.09
CA LEU A 205 -4.68 3.00 -3.92
C LEU A 205 -4.58 3.44 -2.45
N ARG A 206 -5.48 2.98 -1.58
CA ARG A 206 -5.49 3.34 -0.15
C ARG A 206 -4.79 2.30 0.73
N SER A 207 -4.93 1.03 0.38
CA SER A 207 -4.41 -0.09 1.18
C SER A 207 -2.91 -0.27 1.02
N ASP A 208 -2.30 -0.79 2.07
CA ASP A 208 -0.89 -1.20 2.08
C ASP A 208 -0.67 -2.61 1.53
N ALA A 209 -1.75 -3.32 1.20
CA ALA A 209 -1.73 -4.62 0.52
C ALA A 209 -2.44 -4.52 -0.84
N LEU A 210 -2.10 -5.44 -1.74
CA LEU A 210 -2.81 -5.58 -3.02
C LEU A 210 -3.97 -6.57 -2.83
N HIS A 211 -5.17 -6.14 -3.21
CA HIS A 211 -6.40 -6.93 -3.07
C HIS A 211 -6.94 -7.36 -4.41
N GLN A 212 -7.55 -8.53 -4.42
CA GLN A 212 -8.19 -9.13 -5.58
C GLN A 212 -9.71 -9.19 -5.40
N MET A 213 -10.45 -9.09 -6.49
CA MET A 213 -11.91 -9.17 -6.49
C MET A 213 -12.45 -10.46 -5.86
N SER A 214 -11.72 -11.56 -5.99
CA SER A 214 -12.05 -12.87 -5.41
C SER A 214 -12.20 -12.85 -3.88
N GLN A 215 -11.47 -11.98 -3.16
CA GLN A 215 -11.58 -11.84 -1.70
C GLN A 215 -12.97 -11.37 -1.26
N PHE A 216 -13.67 -10.63 -2.12
CA PHE A 216 -15.01 -10.09 -1.87
C PHE A 216 -16.13 -11.02 -2.31
N ARG A 217 -15.80 -12.07 -3.06
CA ARG A 217 -16.75 -13.09 -3.53
C ARG A 217 -17.92 -12.50 -4.33
N THR A 218 -17.61 -11.49 -5.14
CA THR A 218 -18.59 -10.83 -6.00
C THR A 218 -19.05 -11.74 -7.13
N ASN A 219 -20.33 -11.65 -7.51
CA ASN A 219 -20.87 -12.37 -8.66
C ASN A 219 -20.69 -11.58 -9.96
N LEU A 220 -20.89 -10.27 -9.91
CA LEU A 220 -20.86 -9.37 -11.06
C LEU A 220 -19.83 -8.28 -10.83
N VAL A 221 -18.89 -8.13 -11.76
CA VAL A 221 -17.90 -7.06 -11.73
C VAL A 221 -18.22 -6.05 -12.81
N ALA A 222 -18.46 -4.81 -12.41
CA ALA A 222 -18.65 -3.70 -13.36
C ALA A 222 -17.31 -3.04 -13.71
N SER A 223 -17.20 -2.50 -14.93
CA SER A 223 -16.09 -1.64 -15.38
C SER A 223 -16.62 -0.42 -16.12
N GLY A 224 -15.75 0.53 -16.50
CA GLY A 224 -16.17 1.78 -17.14
C GLY A 224 -16.89 2.74 -16.19
N THR A 225 -16.68 2.63 -14.88
CA THR A 225 -17.32 3.44 -13.84
C THR A 225 -16.30 4.30 -13.10
N ARG A 226 -16.77 5.32 -12.43
CA ARG A 226 -16.00 5.97 -11.36
C ARG A 226 -16.00 5.08 -10.11
N PRO A 227 -15.00 5.22 -9.21
CA PRO A 227 -15.00 4.51 -7.94
C PRO A 227 -16.29 4.74 -7.15
N PHE A 228 -16.93 3.65 -6.69
CA PHE A 228 -18.18 3.66 -5.90
C PHE A 228 -19.41 4.25 -6.65
N GLU A 229 -19.38 4.32 -7.96
CA GLU A 229 -20.53 4.78 -8.73
C GLU A 229 -21.74 3.87 -8.55
N GLU A 230 -21.49 2.57 -8.35
CA GLU A 230 -22.51 1.56 -8.02
C GLU A 230 -23.27 1.85 -6.70
N ASP A 231 -22.73 2.68 -5.81
CA ASP A 231 -23.44 3.10 -4.59
C ASP A 231 -24.67 4.00 -4.89
N GLY A 232 -24.64 4.67 -6.03
CA GLY A 232 -25.72 5.54 -6.50
C GLY A 232 -26.73 4.84 -7.42
N TRP A 233 -26.56 3.57 -7.74
CA TRP A 233 -27.50 2.82 -8.58
C TRP A 233 -28.67 2.30 -7.76
N LYS A 234 -29.87 2.34 -8.33
CA LYS A 234 -31.08 1.80 -7.71
C LYS A 234 -31.75 0.71 -8.55
N ARG A 235 -31.72 0.84 -9.87
CA ARG A 235 -32.14 -0.19 -10.82
C ARG A 235 -31.24 -0.17 -12.03
N ILE A 236 -30.79 -1.35 -12.45
CA ILE A 236 -29.91 -1.53 -13.61
C ILE A 236 -30.44 -2.63 -14.51
N ARG A 237 -30.06 -2.63 -15.78
CA ARG A 237 -30.30 -3.70 -16.75
C ARG A 237 -28.97 -4.19 -17.32
N ILE A 238 -28.83 -5.51 -17.43
CA ILE A 238 -27.70 -6.17 -18.09
C ILE A 238 -28.30 -7.18 -19.07
N GLY A 239 -28.10 -6.95 -20.37
CA GLY A 239 -28.79 -7.71 -21.40
C GLY A 239 -30.31 -7.61 -21.23
N GLU A 240 -31.00 -8.74 -21.08
CA GLU A 240 -32.45 -8.81 -20.89
C GLU A 240 -32.91 -8.80 -19.41
N VAL A 241 -31.94 -8.80 -18.45
CA VAL A 241 -32.25 -8.93 -17.04
C VAL A 241 -32.16 -7.59 -16.32
N GLU A 242 -33.26 -7.23 -15.63
CA GLU A 242 -33.29 -6.08 -14.74
C GLU A 242 -33.00 -6.50 -13.30
N PHE A 243 -32.25 -5.67 -12.60
CA PHE A 243 -31.88 -5.88 -11.21
C PHE A 243 -32.26 -4.66 -10.37
N ARG A 244 -32.79 -4.91 -9.19
CA ARG A 244 -32.90 -3.94 -8.12
C ARG A 244 -31.61 -3.96 -7.30
N VAL A 245 -30.97 -2.80 -7.15
CA VAL A 245 -29.87 -2.59 -6.22
C VAL A 245 -30.46 -2.28 -4.86
N ASP A 246 -30.34 -3.20 -3.93
CA ASP A 246 -31.17 -3.18 -2.72
C ASP A 246 -30.49 -2.44 -1.56
N LYS A 247 -29.23 -2.75 -1.30
CA LYS A 247 -28.43 -2.07 -0.28
C LYS A 247 -26.94 -2.36 -0.41
N PRO A 248 -26.08 -1.52 0.22
CA PRO A 248 -24.65 -1.81 0.33
C PRO A 248 -24.39 -3.15 1.02
N CYS A 249 -23.35 -3.84 0.59
CA CYS A 249 -22.95 -5.14 1.16
C CYS A 249 -22.00 -4.92 2.34
N SER A 250 -22.40 -5.31 3.55
CA SER A 250 -21.52 -5.29 4.71
C SER A 250 -20.42 -6.36 4.61
N ARG A 251 -19.22 -5.99 5.02
CA ARG A 251 -18.02 -6.82 4.90
C ARG A 251 -17.56 -7.33 6.27
N CYS A 252 -17.04 -8.53 6.30
CA CYS A 252 -16.59 -9.18 7.51
C CYS A 252 -15.17 -9.74 7.37
N ILE A 253 -14.64 -10.31 8.44
CA ILE A 253 -13.28 -10.86 8.51
C ILE A 253 -12.95 -11.84 7.36
N MET A 254 -13.94 -12.50 6.76
CA MET A 254 -13.71 -13.43 5.66
C MET A 254 -13.00 -12.77 4.46
N THR A 255 -13.19 -11.47 4.24
CA THR A 255 -12.50 -10.74 3.16
C THR A 255 -11.00 -10.61 3.39
N THR A 256 -10.54 -10.84 4.61
CA THR A 256 -9.12 -10.77 4.97
C THR A 256 -8.36 -12.08 4.77
N VAL A 257 -9.02 -13.14 4.29
CA VAL A 257 -8.31 -14.34 3.84
C VAL A 257 -7.53 -13.99 2.58
N GLU A 258 -6.23 -14.20 2.63
CA GLU A 258 -5.33 -13.90 1.50
C GLU A 258 -5.68 -14.79 0.31
N ALA A 259 -5.76 -14.20 -0.87
CA ALA A 259 -6.16 -14.91 -2.08
C ALA A 259 -5.26 -16.13 -2.34
N GLY A 260 -5.87 -17.29 -2.62
CA GLY A 260 -5.15 -18.54 -2.86
C GLY A 260 -4.50 -19.16 -1.63
N SER A 261 -4.81 -18.69 -0.43
CA SER A 261 -4.26 -19.19 0.83
C SER A 261 -5.34 -19.62 1.83
N GLU A 262 -4.92 -20.20 2.94
CA GLU A 262 -5.76 -20.51 4.10
C GLU A 262 -5.47 -19.58 5.30
N ARG A 263 -4.78 -18.45 5.05
CA ARG A 263 -4.35 -17.53 6.09
C ARG A 263 -5.14 -16.23 6.04
N PHE A 264 -5.47 -15.74 7.21
CA PHE A 264 -5.96 -14.37 7.34
C PHE A 264 -4.79 -13.40 7.26
N ASN A 265 -4.99 -12.28 6.60
CA ASN A 265 -4.02 -11.19 6.60
C ASN A 265 -3.77 -10.70 8.04
N ALA A 266 -2.50 -10.62 8.44
CA ALA A 266 -2.11 -10.28 9.81
C ALA A 266 -2.56 -8.88 10.24
N LEU A 267 -2.68 -7.94 9.27
CA LEU A 267 -3.15 -6.58 9.49
C LEU A 267 -4.65 -6.42 9.22
N LYS A 268 -5.38 -7.53 9.04
CA LYS A 268 -6.82 -7.55 8.72
C LYS A 268 -7.20 -6.78 7.45
N GLU A 269 -6.24 -6.64 6.51
CA GLU A 269 -6.54 -6.03 5.21
C GLU A 269 -7.38 -6.98 4.33
N PRO A 270 -8.30 -6.47 3.50
CA PRO A 270 -8.66 -5.07 3.22
C PRO A 270 -9.62 -4.43 4.24
N LEU A 271 -10.11 -5.19 5.22
CA LEU A 271 -11.15 -4.70 6.14
C LEU A 271 -10.66 -3.52 6.98
N ALA A 272 -9.40 -3.52 7.40
CA ALA A 272 -8.79 -2.44 8.17
C ALA A 272 -8.77 -1.11 7.37
N THR A 273 -8.38 -1.15 6.12
CA THR A 273 -8.44 0.05 5.24
C THR A 273 -9.87 0.48 4.99
N LEU A 274 -10.78 -0.45 4.62
CA LEU A 274 -12.20 -0.14 4.39
C LEU A 274 -12.86 0.51 5.61
N THR A 275 -12.54 0.06 6.82
CA THR A 275 -13.07 0.63 8.07
C THR A 275 -12.80 2.14 8.20
N ARG A 276 -11.69 2.62 7.66
CA ARG A 276 -11.30 4.03 7.75
C ARG A 276 -12.07 4.96 6.78
N TYR A 277 -12.72 4.43 5.73
CA TYR A 277 -13.40 5.29 4.75
C TYR A 277 -14.71 4.72 4.20
N ARG A 278 -15.13 3.53 4.65
CA ARG A 278 -16.38 2.87 4.20
C ARG A 278 -17.23 2.37 5.37
N ARG A 279 -17.00 2.89 6.58
CA ARG A 279 -17.78 2.53 7.76
C ARG A 279 -19.03 3.39 7.87
N GLY A 280 -20.18 2.76 7.95
CA GLY A 280 -21.47 3.41 8.16
C GLY A 280 -21.69 3.84 9.63
N GLU A 281 -22.71 4.65 9.85
CA GLU A 281 -23.13 5.07 11.20
C GLU A 281 -23.58 3.91 12.09
N ASP A 282 -24.06 2.82 11.50
CA ASP A 282 -24.40 1.57 12.15
C ASP A 282 -23.17 0.72 12.56
N GLY A 283 -21.97 1.19 12.28
CA GLY A 283 -20.72 0.52 12.58
C GLY A 283 -20.28 -0.55 11.58
N GLU A 284 -21.13 -0.89 10.61
CA GLU A 284 -20.80 -1.85 9.56
C GLU A 284 -19.89 -1.24 8.50
N VAL A 285 -19.07 -2.08 7.88
CA VAL A 285 -18.12 -1.67 6.81
C VAL A 285 -18.67 -2.12 5.47
N TYR A 286 -18.82 -1.21 4.52
CA TYR A 286 -19.53 -1.46 3.27
C TYR A 286 -18.60 -1.45 2.04
N PHE A 287 -18.76 -2.46 1.15
CA PHE A 287 -18.07 -2.52 -0.12
C PHE A 287 -18.84 -3.35 -1.13
N GLY A 288 -19.31 -2.72 -2.23
CA GLY A 288 -20.18 -3.31 -3.24
C GLY A 288 -21.67 -3.31 -2.87
N GLN A 289 -22.50 -3.73 -3.83
CA GLN A 289 -23.95 -3.64 -3.76
C GLN A 289 -24.62 -5.01 -3.87
N ASN A 290 -25.59 -5.26 -2.99
CA ASN A 290 -26.45 -6.45 -3.05
C ASN A 290 -27.57 -6.23 -4.08
N LEU A 291 -27.76 -7.21 -4.97
CA LEU A 291 -28.77 -7.15 -6.03
C LEU A 291 -29.80 -8.26 -5.90
N VAL A 292 -31.01 -7.95 -6.40
CA VAL A 292 -32.10 -8.90 -6.60
C VAL A 292 -32.54 -8.80 -8.07
N ALA A 293 -32.60 -9.91 -8.78
CA ALA A 293 -33.14 -9.98 -10.14
C ALA A 293 -34.64 -9.76 -10.14
N LEU A 294 -35.16 -8.93 -11.05
CA LEU A 294 -36.58 -8.65 -11.22
C LEU A 294 -37.22 -9.58 -12.24
N ASN A 295 -36.44 -10.13 -13.14
CA ASN A 295 -36.84 -11.16 -14.10
C ASN A 295 -35.70 -12.15 -14.30
N GLU A 296 -35.99 -13.29 -14.91
CA GLU A 296 -34.99 -14.30 -15.29
C GLU A 296 -34.51 -14.08 -16.72
N GLY A 297 -33.30 -14.52 -17.01
CA GLY A 297 -32.72 -14.40 -18.35
C GLY A 297 -31.24 -14.73 -18.37
N TRP A 298 -30.59 -14.38 -19.48
CA TRP A 298 -29.15 -14.60 -19.66
C TRP A 298 -28.39 -13.27 -19.59
N ILE A 299 -27.21 -13.32 -19.00
CA ILE A 299 -26.23 -12.23 -19.00
C ILE A 299 -24.89 -12.74 -19.52
N GLU A 300 -24.15 -11.90 -20.19
CA GLU A 300 -22.83 -12.20 -20.75
C GLU A 300 -21.78 -11.16 -20.29
N ALA A 301 -20.55 -11.61 -20.03
CA ALA A 301 -19.43 -10.72 -19.83
C ALA A 301 -19.22 -9.83 -21.08
N GLY A 302 -18.90 -8.55 -20.88
CA GLY A 302 -18.82 -7.55 -21.93
C GLY A 302 -20.14 -6.85 -22.24
N SER A 303 -21.29 -7.31 -21.71
CA SER A 303 -22.57 -6.62 -21.89
C SER A 303 -22.57 -5.24 -21.22
N GLU A 304 -23.25 -4.30 -21.83
CA GLU A 304 -23.52 -2.97 -21.25
C GLU A 304 -24.35 -3.10 -19.97
N ILE A 305 -24.06 -2.24 -18.99
CA ILE A 305 -24.88 -2.05 -17.79
C ILE A 305 -25.65 -0.73 -17.95
N GLU A 306 -26.92 -0.83 -18.29
CA GLU A 306 -27.81 0.31 -18.37
C GLU A 306 -28.32 0.71 -16.98
N VAL A 307 -28.01 1.94 -16.53
CA VAL A 307 -28.50 2.46 -15.25
C VAL A 307 -29.87 3.08 -15.47
N LEU A 308 -30.94 2.37 -15.03
CA LEU A 308 -32.32 2.77 -15.22
C LEU A 308 -32.83 3.76 -14.17
N GLU A 309 -32.37 3.60 -12.93
CA GLU A 309 -32.73 4.48 -11.81
C GLU A 309 -31.53 4.69 -10.91
N THR A 310 -31.37 5.90 -10.40
CA THR A 310 -30.32 6.28 -9.44
C THR A 310 -30.90 6.68 -8.09
N THR A 311 -30.06 6.68 -7.07
CA THR A 311 -30.36 7.18 -5.74
C THR A 311 -29.17 8.01 -5.22
N ARG A 312 -29.39 8.77 -4.15
CA ARG A 312 -28.29 9.45 -3.49
C ARG A 312 -27.36 8.41 -2.84
N PRO A 313 -26.07 8.36 -3.20
CA PRO A 313 -25.14 7.44 -2.59
C PRO A 313 -24.95 7.74 -1.09
N PRO A 314 -24.66 6.75 -0.27
CA PRO A 314 -24.31 6.96 1.13
C PRO A 314 -23.01 7.74 1.26
N VAL A 315 -22.91 8.54 2.32
CA VAL A 315 -21.70 9.30 2.64
C VAL A 315 -20.99 8.64 3.79
N TYR A 316 -19.71 8.39 3.63
CA TYR A 316 -18.86 7.79 4.65
C TYR A 316 -17.76 8.75 5.07
N PRO A 317 -17.31 8.75 6.36
CA PRO A 317 -16.08 9.43 6.78
C PRO A 317 -14.90 8.93 5.93
N ASN A 318 -13.99 9.83 5.56
CA ASN A 318 -12.82 9.46 4.75
C ASN A 318 -11.52 9.76 5.51
N ALA A 319 -11.01 8.77 6.23
CA ALA A 319 -9.75 8.83 6.96
C ALA A 319 -8.64 7.93 6.36
N ALA A 320 -8.82 7.50 5.12
CA ALA A 320 -7.83 6.71 4.38
C ALA A 320 -7.39 7.47 3.12
N PRO A 321 -6.32 8.27 3.16
CA PRO A 321 -5.85 9.01 1.99
C PRO A 321 -5.43 8.07 0.87
N LYS A 322 -5.68 8.48 -0.37
CA LYS A 322 -5.19 7.75 -1.54
C LYS A 322 -3.70 7.97 -1.72
N LYS A 323 -3.00 6.91 -2.12
CA LYS A 323 -1.67 7.05 -2.71
C LYS A 323 -1.82 7.68 -4.09
N ARG A 324 -0.88 8.53 -4.44
CA ARG A 324 -0.82 9.14 -5.78
C ARG A 324 0.15 8.38 -6.65
N GLU A 325 -0.15 8.32 -7.91
CA GLU A 325 0.80 7.83 -8.90
C GLU A 325 1.78 8.94 -9.26
N LEU A 326 3.07 8.62 -9.16
CA LEU A 326 4.17 9.50 -9.52
C LEU A 326 4.96 8.87 -10.66
N VAL A 327 5.41 9.68 -11.62
CA VAL A 327 6.29 9.27 -12.71
C VAL A 327 7.73 9.64 -12.42
N CYS A 328 8.66 8.73 -12.63
CA CYS A 328 10.09 9.00 -12.55
C CYS A 328 10.51 9.86 -13.75
N VAL A 329 10.96 11.09 -13.50
CA VAL A 329 11.33 12.05 -14.57
C VAL A 329 12.83 12.24 -14.74
N ALA A 330 13.63 11.89 -13.73
CA ALA A 330 15.09 11.94 -13.82
C ALA A 330 15.75 11.01 -12.80
N ARG A 331 17.01 10.66 -13.10
CA ARG A 331 17.88 9.87 -12.21
C ARG A 331 19.26 10.51 -12.22
N GLU A 332 19.89 10.61 -11.06
CA GLU A 332 21.19 11.23 -10.89
C GLU A 332 22.04 10.44 -9.89
N SER A 333 23.30 10.18 -10.24
CA SER A 333 24.24 9.58 -9.29
C SER A 333 24.65 10.63 -8.26
N LEU A 334 24.44 10.33 -6.98
CA LEU A 334 24.80 11.22 -5.87
C LEU A 334 26.14 10.87 -5.24
N ALA A 335 26.47 9.58 -5.18
CA ALA A 335 27.73 8.97 -4.76
C ALA A 335 27.74 7.49 -5.19
N ARG A 336 28.82 6.77 -4.86
CA ARG A 336 28.88 5.32 -5.11
C ARG A 336 27.72 4.59 -4.42
N ASP A 337 26.95 3.81 -5.19
CA ASP A 337 25.75 3.09 -4.73
C ASP A 337 24.63 3.98 -4.13
N LEU A 338 24.68 5.29 -4.34
CA LEU A 338 23.65 6.23 -3.90
C LEU A 338 23.15 7.02 -5.12
N GLU A 339 21.88 6.86 -5.43
CA GLU A 339 21.23 7.47 -6.59
C GLU A 339 19.99 8.26 -6.17
N THR A 340 19.79 9.40 -6.79
CA THR A 340 18.60 10.25 -6.61
C THR A 340 17.62 10.00 -7.75
N PHE A 341 16.36 9.77 -7.40
CA PHE A 341 15.24 9.61 -8.31
C PHE A 341 14.30 10.80 -8.15
N TRP A 342 13.95 11.43 -9.25
CA TRP A 342 13.05 12.57 -9.29
C TRP A 342 11.69 12.16 -9.81
N PHE A 343 10.64 12.68 -9.18
CA PHE A 343 9.25 12.32 -9.47
C PHE A 343 8.37 13.55 -9.65
N GLU A 344 7.42 13.44 -10.57
CA GLU A 344 6.31 14.38 -10.78
C GLU A 344 4.98 13.66 -10.62
N ALA A 345 3.91 14.41 -10.33
CA ALA A 345 2.56 13.86 -10.31
C ALA A 345 2.06 13.59 -11.73
N THR A 346 1.31 12.50 -11.92
CA THR A 346 0.73 12.11 -13.22
C THR A 346 -0.64 12.75 -13.49
N ASP A 347 -1.31 13.21 -12.44
CA ASP A 347 -2.67 13.77 -12.48
C ASP A 347 -2.72 15.29 -12.72
N GLY A 348 -1.57 15.96 -12.84
CA GLY A 348 -1.46 17.39 -13.04
C GLY A 348 -1.77 18.25 -11.81
N GLU A 349 -2.13 17.63 -10.68
CA GLU A 349 -2.39 18.35 -9.44
C GLU A 349 -1.07 18.63 -8.69
N PRO A 350 -0.98 19.70 -7.90
CA PRO A 350 0.20 20.00 -7.12
C PRO A 350 0.56 18.84 -6.16
N LEU A 351 1.85 18.62 -5.98
CA LEU A 351 2.32 17.68 -4.96
C LEU A 351 2.04 18.26 -3.57
N PRO A 352 1.64 17.41 -2.57
CA PRO A 352 1.45 17.88 -1.20
C PRO A 352 2.69 18.56 -0.61
N ASP A 353 2.49 19.61 0.16
CA ASP A 353 3.56 20.27 0.91
C ASP A 353 4.19 19.31 1.93
N TYR A 354 5.45 19.55 2.26
CA TYR A 354 6.18 18.78 3.26
C TYR A 354 7.21 19.63 4.00
N LEU A 355 7.72 19.10 5.11
CA LEU A 355 8.79 19.72 5.88
C LEU A 355 10.14 19.04 5.58
N PRO A 356 11.25 19.80 5.49
CA PRO A 356 12.58 19.25 5.20
C PRO A 356 12.99 18.19 6.21
N GLY A 357 13.30 16.99 5.75
CA GLY A 357 13.60 15.82 6.59
C GLY A 357 12.48 14.78 6.62
N GLN A 358 11.24 15.14 6.25
CA GLN A 358 10.15 14.17 6.11
C GLN A 358 10.43 13.14 5.02
N HIS A 359 9.76 12.00 5.11
CA HIS A 359 9.88 10.90 4.16
C HIS A 359 8.64 10.72 3.29
N LEU A 360 8.85 10.19 2.10
CA LEU A 360 7.84 9.75 1.15
C LEU A 360 7.63 8.23 1.29
N PRO A 361 6.46 7.75 1.74
CA PRO A 361 6.14 6.34 1.69
C PRO A 361 5.83 5.94 0.25
N ILE A 362 6.66 5.12 -0.36
CA ILE A 362 6.44 4.59 -1.71
C ILE A 362 5.97 3.14 -1.68
N SER A 363 5.17 2.77 -2.67
CA SER A 363 4.65 1.43 -2.88
C SER A 363 4.91 0.99 -4.32
N LEU A 364 5.40 -0.23 -4.48
CA LEU A 364 5.63 -0.87 -5.76
C LEU A 364 5.08 -2.29 -5.75
N ASP A 365 4.47 -2.70 -6.84
CA ASP A 365 3.95 -4.04 -7.01
C ASP A 365 5.01 -4.88 -7.75
N ILE A 366 5.75 -5.70 -7.00
CA ILE A 366 6.83 -6.53 -7.51
C ILE A 366 6.38 -7.98 -7.49
N LYS A 367 6.24 -8.60 -8.68
CA LYS A 367 5.81 -10.00 -8.85
C LYS A 367 4.49 -10.32 -8.15
N GLY A 368 3.53 -9.38 -8.17
CA GLY A 368 2.22 -9.55 -7.55
C GLY A 368 2.17 -9.31 -6.02
N GLU A 369 3.29 -8.91 -5.42
CA GLU A 369 3.35 -8.51 -4.01
C GLU A 369 3.62 -7.01 -3.90
N ARG A 370 2.83 -6.31 -3.10
CA ARG A 370 3.07 -4.91 -2.78
C ARG A 370 4.23 -4.77 -1.81
N GLN A 371 5.28 -4.07 -2.24
CA GLN A 371 6.43 -3.71 -1.42
C GLN A 371 6.35 -2.23 -1.07
N GLN A 372 6.55 -1.92 0.20
CA GLN A 372 6.54 -0.55 0.69
C GLN A 372 7.84 -0.20 1.39
N ARG A 373 8.32 1.02 1.16
CA ARG A 373 9.42 1.61 1.92
C ARG A 373 9.22 3.11 2.05
N ARG A 374 9.83 3.65 3.08
CA ARG A 374 9.89 5.09 3.34
C ARG A 374 11.28 5.56 2.97
N TYR A 375 11.34 6.58 2.13
CA TYR A 375 12.59 7.24 1.76
C TYR A 375 12.47 8.71 2.06
N THR A 376 13.48 9.28 2.70
CA THR A 376 13.50 10.72 2.96
C THR A 376 13.39 11.48 1.65
N LEU A 377 12.54 12.51 1.62
CA LEU A 377 12.51 13.48 0.54
C LEU A 377 13.83 14.26 0.58
N SER A 378 14.67 14.06 -0.41
CA SER A 378 15.98 14.74 -0.54
C SER A 378 15.90 16.03 -1.34
N SER A 379 14.75 16.33 -1.95
CA SER A 379 14.40 17.66 -2.50
C SER A 379 14.11 18.66 -1.39
N THR A 380 13.79 19.88 -1.77
CA THR A 380 13.40 20.97 -0.88
C THR A 380 11.95 21.38 -1.13
N PRO A 381 11.17 21.71 -0.10
CA PRO A 381 9.79 22.16 -0.27
C PRO A 381 9.66 23.51 -0.99
N GLU A 382 10.73 24.28 -1.11
CA GLU A 382 10.80 25.52 -1.91
C GLU A 382 10.67 25.27 -3.42
N ARG A 383 10.73 24.00 -3.86
CA ARG A 383 10.50 23.57 -5.24
C ARG A 383 9.44 22.48 -5.25
N PRO A 384 8.18 22.85 -5.08
CA PRO A 384 7.07 21.90 -4.85
C PRO A 384 6.66 21.12 -6.10
N GLU A 385 7.15 21.48 -7.29
CA GLU A 385 6.81 20.82 -8.55
C GLU A 385 7.34 19.39 -8.66
N ARG A 386 8.37 19.05 -7.89
CA ARG A 386 9.03 17.73 -7.91
C ARG A 386 9.40 17.22 -6.54
N TYR A 387 9.24 15.92 -6.35
CA TYR A 387 9.86 15.22 -5.24
C TYR A 387 11.15 14.52 -5.68
N SER A 388 12.13 14.42 -4.78
CA SER A 388 13.22 13.48 -4.98
C SER A 388 13.44 12.62 -3.75
N ILE A 389 13.84 11.37 -3.99
CA ILE A 389 14.37 10.46 -2.98
C ILE A 389 15.78 10.03 -3.36
N SER A 390 16.69 9.98 -2.41
CA SER A 390 18.05 9.46 -2.65
C SER A 390 18.18 8.11 -1.95
N VAL A 391 18.45 7.07 -2.74
CA VAL A 391 18.39 5.68 -2.30
C VAL A 391 19.75 5.03 -2.41
N LYS A 392 20.26 4.48 -1.31
CA LYS A 392 21.45 3.64 -1.30
C LYS A 392 21.09 2.21 -1.68
N LYS A 393 21.81 1.63 -2.63
CA LYS A 393 21.66 0.22 -3.01
C LYS A 393 22.21 -0.67 -1.91
N LEU A 394 21.34 -1.53 -1.36
CA LEU A 394 21.69 -2.53 -0.34
C LEU A 394 21.72 -3.91 -0.99
N ALA A 395 22.83 -4.65 -0.84
CA ALA A 395 23.02 -5.95 -1.50
C ALA A 395 21.90 -6.95 -1.18
N ASP A 396 21.45 -7.00 0.09
CA ASP A 396 20.42 -7.92 0.57
C ASP A 396 19.00 -7.31 0.57
N GLY A 397 18.86 -6.09 0.02
CA GLY A 397 17.57 -5.40 -0.07
C GLY A 397 16.71 -5.94 -1.22
N ARG A 398 15.38 -5.87 -1.09
CA ARG A 398 14.47 -6.19 -2.21
C ARG A 398 14.17 -4.95 -3.06
N LEU A 399 13.83 -3.84 -2.40
CA LEU A 399 13.34 -2.64 -3.09
C LEU A 399 14.48 -1.72 -3.58
N SER A 400 15.54 -1.49 -2.78
CA SER A 400 16.62 -0.60 -3.22
C SER A 400 17.39 -1.12 -4.44
N PRO A 401 17.72 -2.43 -4.58
CA PRO A 401 18.27 -2.94 -5.83
C PRO A 401 17.30 -2.82 -7.00
N TRP A 402 15.99 -3.05 -6.77
CA TRP A 402 14.99 -2.89 -7.82
C TRP A 402 14.92 -1.46 -8.33
N LEU A 403 14.91 -0.46 -7.44
CA LEU A 403 14.95 0.95 -7.83
C LEU A 403 16.18 1.28 -8.69
N HIS A 404 17.35 0.76 -8.33
CA HIS A 404 18.58 1.00 -9.06
C HIS A 404 18.65 0.31 -10.44
N HIS A 405 18.09 -0.90 -10.58
CA HIS A 405 18.25 -1.71 -11.78
C HIS A 405 17.05 -1.65 -12.71
N GLU A 406 15.85 -1.58 -12.16
CA GLU A 406 14.61 -1.73 -12.94
C GLU A 406 13.89 -0.40 -13.18
N LEU A 407 13.81 0.51 -12.18
CA LEU A 407 13.11 1.78 -12.33
C LEU A 407 13.79 2.68 -13.37
N LYS A 408 13.06 3.04 -14.42
CA LYS A 408 13.54 3.91 -15.52
C LYS A 408 12.79 5.24 -15.50
N VAL A 409 13.36 6.23 -16.20
CA VAL A 409 12.62 7.46 -16.52
C VAL A 409 11.39 7.09 -17.36
N GLY A 410 10.23 7.57 -16.96
CA GLY A 410 8.92 7.22 -17.51
C GLY A 410 8.17 6.13 -16.74
N ASP A 411 8.83 5.40 -15.84
CA ASP A 411 8.16 4.40 -15.00
C ASP A 411 7.40 5.06 -13.84
N HIS A 412 6.39 4.38 -13.35
CA HIS A 412 5.47 4.87 -12.35
C HIS A 412 5.60 4.13 -11.01
N LEU A 413 5.32 4.83 -9.92
CA LEU A 413 5.17 4.26 -8.59
C LEU A 413 4.02 4.93 -7.83
N LEU A 414 3.56 4.27 -6.77
CA LEU A 414 2.56 4.84 -5.88
C LEU A 414 3.24 5.46 -4.65
N ALA A 415 2.83 6.66 -4.28
CA ALA A 415 3.31 7.34 -3.08
C ALA A 415 2.15 7.80 -2.20
N ALA A 416 2.26 7.54 -0.90
CA ALA A 416 1.40 8.18 0.10
C ALA A 416 1.88 9.63 0.35
N PRO A 417 1.05 10.50 0.94
CA PRO A 417 1.50 11.83 1.33
C PRO A 417 2.77 11.79 2.19
N PRO A 418 3.65 12.82 2.08
CA PRO A 418 4.81 12.94 2.96
C PRO A 418 4.44 12.85 4.44
N ALA A 419 5.32 12.25 5.23
CA ALA A 419 5.08 12.01 6.65
C ALA A 419 6.40 11.97 7.44
N GLY A 420 6.32 11.98 8.76
CA GLY A 420 7.44 11.84 9.69
C GLY A 420 7.63 13.04 10.59
N GLU A 421 8.11 12.77 11.81
CA GLU A 421 8.36 13.79 12.84
C GLU A 421 9.81 14.31 12.81
N PHE A 422 10.67 13.66 12.02
CA PHE A 422 12.06 14.08 11.84
C PHE A 422 12.15 15.13 10.74
N HIS A 423 11.99 16.40 11.13
CA HIS A 423 11.99 17.52 10.19
C HIS A 423 12.51 18.81 10.84
N LEU A 424 13.00 19.71 10.01
CA LEU A 424 13.39 21.06 10.43
C LEU A 424 12.14 21.85 10.88
N GLY A 425 12.24 22.50 12.02
CA GLY A 425 11.28 23.49 12.50
C GLY A 425 11.79 24.93 12.33
N SER A 426 11.75 25.69 13.41
CA SER A 426 12.23 27.08 13.47
C SER A 426 13.68 27.22 13.96
N GLU A 427 14.36 26.10 14.17
CA GLU A 427 15.73 26.06 14.68
C GLU A 427 16.71 26.66 13.67
N ARG A 428 17.77 27.32 14.19
CA ARG A 428 18.80 27.97 13.35
C ARG A 428 20.23 27.53 13.67
N LYS A 429 20.53 27.25 14.95
CA LYS A 429 21.86 26.73 15.33
C LYS A 429 21.84 25.21 15.22
N LEU A 430 22.38 24.65 14.15
CA LEU A 430 22.19 23.25 13.80
C LEU A 430 23.50 22.47 13.76
N LEU A 431 23.43 21.20 14.20
CA LEU A 431 24.37 20.15 13.82
C LEU A 431 23.61 19.08 13.03
N LEU A 432 23.95 18.92 11.75
CA LEU A 432 23.44 17.89 10.84
C LEU A 432 24.47 16.76 10.80
N LEU A 433 24.27 15.72 11.63
CA LEU A 433 25.22 14.64 11.85
C LEU A 433 24.74 13.34 11.20
N SER A 434 25.50 12.79 10.26
CA SER A 434 25.07 11.65 9.48
C SER A 434 26.17 10.65 9.13
N ALA A 435 25.76 9.40 8.87
CA ALA A 435 26.63 8.40 8.30
C ALA A 435 25.93 7.58 7.20
N GLY A 436 26.63 7.34 6.09
CA GLY A 436 26.15 6.56 4.97
C GLY A 436 24.85 7.13 4.38
N SER A 437 23.79 6.28 4.22
CA SER A 437 22.49 6.73 3.68
C SER A 437 21.73 7.72 4.57
N GLY A 438 22.11 7.84 5.84
CA GLY A 438 21.53 8.84 6.75
C GLY A 438 21.80 10.28 6.37
N VAL A 439 22.57 10.52 5.32
CA VAL A 439 22.80 11.84 4.74
C VAL A 439 21.55 12.47 4.12
N THR A 440 20.57 11.66 3.71
CA THR A 440 19.43 12.16 2.92
C THR A 440 18.58 13.21 3.63
N PRO A 441 18.19 13.08 4.91
CA PRO A 441 17.49 14.16 5.62
C PRO A 441 18.37 15.38 5.86
N MET A 442 19.67 15.19 6.05
CA MET A 442 20.61 16.30 6.24
C MET A 442 20.75 17.14 4.97
N LEU A 443 20.80 16.48 3.80
CA LEU A 443 20.80 17.16 2.51
C LEU A 443 19.49 17.94 2.28
N ALA A 444 18.34 17.36 2.59
CA ALA A 444 17.06 18.06 2.47
C ALA A 444 17.02 19.35 3.32
N ILE A 445 17.46 19.24 4.58
CA ILE A 445 17.53 20.39 5.50
C ILE A 445 18.54 21.42 4.99
N ALA A 446 19.76 21.01 4.61
CA ALA A 446 20.80 21.91 4.13
C ALA A 446 20.40 22.63 2.83
N ARG A 447 19.79 21.92 1.87
CA ARG A 447 19.25 22.48 0.62
C ARG A 447 18.19 23.54 0.88
N THR A 448 17.28 23.26 1.82
CA THR A 448 16.24 24.20 2.22
C THR A 448 16.83 25.46 2.83
N LEU A 449 17.77 25.32 3.77
CA LEU A 449 18.43 26.46 4.42
C LEU A 449 19.29 27.26 3.42
N HIS A 450 19.92 26.59 2.47
CA HIS A 450 20.65 27.24 1.38
C HIS A 450 19.76 28.16 0.54
N LEU A 451 18.59 27.68 0.12
CA LEU A 451 17.62 28.47 -0.65
C LEU A 451 17.03 29.62 0.16
N ARG A 452 16.95 29.48 1.47
CA ARG A 452 16.49 30.53 2.40
C ARG A 452 17.60 31.51 2.79
N HIS A 453 18.85 31.28 2.38
CA HIS A 453 20.04 32.02 2.82
C HIS A 453 20.24 31.96 4.34
N GLU A 454 19.99 30.81 4.97
CA GLU A 454 20.03 30.58 6.41
C GLU A 454 21.10 29.52 6.79
N LEU A 455 22.24 29.50 6.10
CA LEU A 455 23.33 28.53 6.35
C LEU A 455 24.27 28.91 7.49
N ASP A 456 24.20 30.15 8.00
CA ASP A 456 24.97 30.57 9.14
C ASP A 456 24.63 29.73 10.37
N ASP A 457 25.61 29.39 11.21
CA ASP A 457 25.46 28.50 12.38
C ASP A 457 25.05 27.04 12.08
N VAL A 458 25.02 26.64 10.82
CA VAL A 458 24.80 25.24 10.40
C VAL A 458 26.14 24.53 10.31
N HIS A 459 26.29 23.42 11.05
CA HIS A 459 27.42 22.51 10.93
C HIS A 459 26.96 21.20 10.32
N PHE A 460 27.41 20.91 9.10
CA PHE A 460 27.13 19.64 8.41
C PHE A 460 28.30 18.69 8.61
N MET A 461 28.09 17.59 9.32
CA MET A 461 29.10 16.57 9.57
C MET A 461 28.65 15.22 9.00
N HIS A 462 29.44 14.67 8.09
CA HIS A 462 29.10 13.39 7.44
C HIS A 462 30.25 12.40 7.49
N LEU A 463 29.91 11.15 7.84
CA LEU A 463 30.84 10.03 7.87
C LEU A 463 30.54 9.06 6.72
N CYS A 464 31.56 8.75 5.92
CA CYS A 464 31.49 7.74 4.87
C CYS A 464 32.78 6.91 4.79
N ARG A 465 32.86 5.98 3.85
CA ARG A 465 34.02 5.08 3.76
C ARG A 465 35.21 5.75 3.09
N SER A 466 35.01 6.26 1.92
CA SER A 466 36.05 6.82 1.06
C SER A 466 35.55 8.07 0.33
N GLU A 467 36.39 8.73 -0.42
CA GLU A 467 36.04 9.93 -1.20
C GLU A 467 34.91 9.66 -2.20
N ALA A 468 34.89 8.48 -2.84
CA ALA A 468 33.83 8.10 -3.79
C ALA A 468 32.45 7.92 -3.12
N ASP A 469 32.41 7.83 -1.79
CA ASP A 469 31.18 7.72 -1.02
C ASP A 469 30.68 9.07 -0.48
N ILE A 470 31.37 10.19 -0.76
CA ILE A 470 30.95 11.54 -0.34
C ILE A 470 29.74 11.93 -1.19
N PRO A 471 28.54 12.10 -0.60
CA PRO A 471 27.35 12.42 -1.37
C PRO A 471 27.34 13.91 -1.76
N ALA A 472 26.94 14.22 -2.98
CA ALA A 472 26.76 15.59 -3.46
C ALA A 472 27.95 16.51 -3.15
N ALA A 473 29.19 16.01 -3.30
CA ALA A 473 30.42 16.70 -2.85
C ALA A 473 30.50 18.15 -3.32
N SER A 474 30.27 18.41 -4.61
CA SER A 474 30.32 19.76 -5.18
C SER A 474 29.26 20.69 -4.57
N GLU A 475 28.06 20.20 -4.33
CA GLU A 475 26.96 20.94 -3.72
C GLU A 475 27.27 21.30 -2.25
N LEU A 476 27.76 20.33 -1.45
CA LEU A 476 28.18 20.58 -0.08
C LEU A 476 29.31 21.60 0.03
N HIS A 477 30.29 21.56 -0.87
CA HIS A 477 31.37 22.57 -0.92
C HIS A 477 30.81 23.95 -1.29
N ALA A 478 29.88 24.05 -2.22
CA ALA A 478 29.25 25.33 -2.56
C ALA A 478 28.46 25.92 -1.36
N MET A 479 27.73 25.10 -0.62
CA MET A 479 27.06 25.52 0.62
C MET A 479 28.07 25.97 1.70
N ALA A 480 29.20 25.28 1.81
CA ALA A 480 30.25 25.68 2.75
C ALA A 480 30.86 27.06 2.40
N GLN A 481 30.97 27.40 1.12
CA GLN A 481 31.40 28.75 0.69
C GLN A 481 30.38 29.86 1.02
N GLN A 482 29.12 29.46 1.36
CA GLN A 482 28.03 30.37 1.69
C GLN A 482 27.67 30.38 3.19
N GLY A 483 28.56 29.94 4.06
CA GLY A 483 28.45 30.09 5.52
C GLY A 483 28.29 28.77 6.28
N MET A 484 27.95 27.67 5.63
CA MET A 484 27.86 26.35 6.28
C MET A 484 29.21 25.82 6.70
N THR A 485 29.37 25.34 7.93
CA THR A 485 30.57 24.60 8.31
C THR A 485 30.44 23.16 7.82
N LEU A 486 31.36 22.70 6.96
CA LEU A 486 31.37 21.33 6.43
C LEU A 486 32.49 20.51 7.07
N THR A 487 32.17 19.33 7.58
CA THR A 487 33.11 18.34 8.09
C THR A 487 32.82 16.98 7.46
N ILE A 488 33.79 16.43 6.75
CA ILE A 488 33.75 15.07 6.20
C ILE A 488 34.78 14.21 6.94
N ILE A 489 34.34 13.03 7.38
CA ILE A 489 35.19 12.04 8.07
C ILE A 489 35.17 10.76 7.25
N LEU A 490 36.34 10.27 6.83
CA LEU A 490 36.47 9.02 6.09
C LEU A 490 36.97 7.89 6.98
N SER A 491 36.24 6.77 6.98
CA SER A 491 36.66 5.60 7.78
C SER A 491 37.72 4.73 7.09
N GLN A 492 37.84 4.83 5.79
CA GLN A 492 38.81 4.10 4.95
C GLN A 492 39.30 5.05 3.83
N PRO A 493 39.99 6.16 4.19
CA PRO A 493 40.52 7.09 3.21
C PRO A 493 41.67 6.45 2.43
N ASP A 494 41.94 6.97 1.24
CA ASP A 494 43.18 6.68 0.55
C ASP A 494 44.37 7.53 1.10
N ASN A 495 45.56 7.30 0.57
CA ASN A 495 46.78 7.97 1.04
C ASN A 495 46.82 9.46 0.71
N HIS A 496 45.93 10.00 -0.10
CA HIS A 496 45.87 11.39 -0.52
C HIS A 496 44.95 12.25 0.33
N TRP A 497 44.06 11.59 1.14
CA TRP A 497 43.10 12.27 2.00
C TRP A 497 43.79 13.09 3.10
N GLN A 498 43.54 14.41 3.13
CA GLN A 498 44.09 15.32 4.16
C GLN A 498 43.06 15.71 5.25
N GLY A 499 41.82 15.23 5.12
CA GLY A 499 40.73 15.51 6.07
C GLY A 499 40.75 14.59 7.29
N LEU A 500 39.64 14.65 8.07
CA LEU A 500 39.46 13.81 9.24
C LEU A 500 39.22 12.35 8.84
N GLN A 501 39.67 11.44 9.69
CA GLN A 501 39.57 10.01 9.41
C GLN A 501 39.21 9.18 10.65
N GLY A 502 38.74 7.97 10.42
CA GLY A 502 38.37 7.02 11.45
C GLY A 502 36.87 6.99 11.74
N ARG A 503 36.52 6.46 12.91
CA ARG A 503 35.15 6.47 13.44
C ARG A 503 34.90 7.75 14.22
N LEU A 504 33.63 8.09 14.41
CA LEU A 504 33.27 9.23 15.25
C LEU A 504 33.86 9.07 16.65
N ASN A 505 34.44 10.17 17.20
CA ASN A 505 35.10 10.20 18.50
C ASN A 505 35.05 11.61 19.13
N ASP A 506 35.57 11.74 20.35
CA ASP A 506 35.59 13.00 21.13
C ASP A 506 36.32 14.14 20.41
N GLU A 507 37.46 13.86 19.76
CA GLU A 507 38.23 14.87 19.05
C GLU A 507 37.42 15.53 17.92
N HIS A 508 36.57 14.73 17.25
CA HIS A 508 35.67 15.22 16.22
C HIS A 508 34.60 16.15 16.81
N MET A 509 34.04 15.80 17.97
CA MET A 509 33.02 16.62 18.66
C MET A 509 33.58 17.92 19.19
N GLN A 510 34.79 17.92 19.75
CA GLN A 510 35.47 19.13 20.27
C GLN A 510 35.75 20.20 19.20
N ARG A 511 35.73 19.82 17.92
CA ARG A 511 35.87 20.75 16.80
C ARG A 511 34.61 21.56 16.48
N ILE A 512 33.46 21.15 17.07
CA ILE A 512 32.17 21.80 16.81
C ILE A 512 31.98 23.00 17.75
N LYS A 513 32.01 24.19 17.19
CA LYS A 513 31.82 25.41 17.96
C LYS A 513 30.38 25.53 18.49
N GLY A 514 30.24 25.86 19.77
CA GLY A 514 28.93 26.06 20.39
C GLY A 514 28.04 24.81 20.41
N LEU A 515 28.63 23.61 20.48
CA LEU A 515 27.92 22.33 20.36
C LEU A 515 26.75 22.21 21.34
N ALA A 516 26.91 22.58 22.61
CA ALA A 516 25.86 22.47 23.63
C ALA A 516 24.61 23.32 23.34
N GLU A 517 24.73 24.35 22.47
CA GLU A 517 23.61 25.23 22.10
C GLU A 517 22.88 24.78 20.83
N LYS A 518 23.44 23.82 20.09
CA LYS A 518 22.90 23.38 18.80
C LYS A 518 21.75 22.40 18.96
N GLU A 519 20.77 22.51 18.07
CA GLU A 519 19.81 21.42 17.80
C GLU A 519 20.50 20.40 16.88
N VAL A 520 20.45 19.14 17.28
CA VAL A 520 21.21 18.08 16.62
C VAL A 520 20.26 17.13 15.92
N PHE A 521 20.49 16.95 14.63
CA PHE A 521 19.80 15.95 13.80
C PHE A 521 20.77 14.82 13.50
N ILE A 522 20.40 13.58 13.88
CA ILE A 522 21.26 12.39 13.70
C ILE A 522 20.52 11.37 12.83
N CYS A 523 21.20 10.90 11.77
CA CYS A 523 20.71 9.77 10.98
C CYS A 523 21.87 8.91 10.46
N GLY A 524 21.73 7.59 10.58
CA GLY A 524 22.76 6.65 10.15
C GLY A 524 22.56 5.25 10.71
N PRO A 525 23.55 4.36 10.58
CA PRO A 525 23.53 3.03 11.19
C PRO A 525 23.41 3.10 12.72
N HIS A 526 22.72 2.12 13.31
CA HIS A 526 22.43 2.09 14.75
C HIS A 526 23.66 2.35 15.63
N GLY A 527 24.75 1.60 15.43
CA GLY A 527 25.98 1.77 16.22
C GLY A 527 26.63 3.15 16.11
N PHE A 528 26.48 3.84 14.94
CA PHE A 528 26.89 5.21 14.78
C PHE A 528 26.00 6.16 15.59
N MET A 529 24.69 5.95 15.55
CA MET A 529 23.76 6.84 16.25
C MET A 529 23.89 6.73 17.77
N SER A 530 24.02 5.52 18.30
CA SER A 530 24.26 5.30 19.74
C SER A 530 25.53 5.99 20.21
N GLU A 531 26.62 5.85 19.46
CA GLU A 531 27.89 6.51 19.78
C GLU A 531 27.80 8.02 19.67
N ALA A 532 27.11 8.54 18.65
CA ALA A 532 26.89 9.97 18.47
C ALA A 532 26.13 10.57 19.67
N VAL A 533 25.06 9.91 20.12
CA VAL A 533 24.27 10.37 21.28
C VAL A 533 25.12 10.37 22.55
N ARG A 534 25.89 9.32 22.82
CA ARG A 534 26.78 9.24 23.97
C ARG A 534 27.78 10.41 23.96
N LEU A 535 28.48 10.61 22.87
CA LEU A 535 29.46 11.70 22.72
C LEU A 535 28.84 13.09 22.88
N LEU A 536 27.65 13.32 22.31
CA LEU A 536 26.94 14.60 22.41
C LEU A 536 26.53 14.92 23.86
N GLN A 537 26.02 13.92 24.59
CA GLN A 537 25.65 14.08 25.98
C GLN A 537 26.87 14.33 26.89
N GLU A 538 27.98 13.66 26.64
CA GLU A 538 29.26 13.91 27.32
C GLU A 538 29.82 15.31 27.06
N GLN A 539 29.53 15.91 25.90
CA GLN A 539 29.85 17.30 25.56
C GLN A 539 28.77 18.32 26.02
N GLY A 540 27.78 17.87 26.79
CA GLY A 540 26.79 18.74 27.44
C GLY A 540 25.58 19.11 26.57
N VAL A 541 25.32 18.40 25.46
CA VAL A 541 24.10 18.58 24.68
C VAL A 541 22.92 17.95 25.41
N ALA A 542 21.88 18.73 25.67
CA ALA A 542 20.67 18.25 26.32
C ALA A 542 19.91 17.25 25.42
N ALA A 543 19.34 16.20 26.02
CA ALA A 543 18.68 15.13 25.28
C ALA A 543 17.52 15.62 24.40
N GLU A 544 16.81 16.66 24.83
CA GLU A 544 15.70 17.28 24.13
C GLU A 544 16.11 17.96 22.82
N ARG A 545 17.39 18.30 22.69
CA ARG A 545 17.98 18.90 21.47
C ARG A 545 18.46 17.88 20.48
N ILE A 546 18.38 16.57 20.80
CA ILE A 546 18.88 15.49 19.95
C ILE A 546 17.70 14.80 19.29
N ARG A 547 17.57 14.98 17.97
CA ARG A 547 16.58 14.32 17.14
C ARG A 547 17.23 13.20 16.33
N GLN A 548 16.59 12.05 16.28
CA GLN A 548 17.15 10.87 15.63
C GLN A 548 16.16 10.24 14.65
N GLU A 549 16.65 9.79 13.50
CA GLU A 549 15.90 8.96 12.56
C GLU A 549 16.74 7.75 12.13
N SER A 550 16.14 6.56 12.12
CA SER A 550 16.79 5.33 11.64
C SER A 550 16.05 4.72 10.47
N PHE A 551 16.80 4.30 9.44
CA PHE A 551 16.26 3.62 8.26
C PHE A 551 16.25 2.09 8.38
N GLY A 552 16.80 1.51 9.44
CA GLY A 552 16.81 0.08 9.71
C GLY A 552 15.72 -0.31 10.71
N GLY A 553 15.00 -1.40 10.48
CA GLY A 553 14.29 -2.08 11.55
C GLY A 553 15.30 -2.55 12.61
N ALA A 554 14.90 -2.54 13.88
CA ALA A 554 15.74 -3.11 14.94
C ALA A 554 16.12 -4.56 14.56
N ILE A 555 17.36 -4.77 14.16
CA ILE A 555 17.89 -6.12 13.96
C ILE A 555 18.14 -6.64 15.36
N LEU A 556 17.24 -7.49 15.85
CA LEU A 556 17.53 -8.32 17.02
C LEU A 556 18.63 -9.30 16.61
N SER A 557 19.88 -8.84 16.63
CA SER A 557 21.04 -9.58 16.09
C SER A 557 21.74 -10.48 17.10
N VAL A 558 21.09 -10.78 18.23
CA VAL A 558 21.63 -11.77 19.17
C VAL A 558 20.71 -12.98 19.16
N ALA A 559 21.22 -14.11 18.69
CA ALA A 559 20.55 -15.40 18.84
C ALA A 559 20.38 -15.69 20.35
N ARG A 560 19.24 -15.31 20.90
CA ARG A 560 18.88 -15.60 22.30
C ARG A 560 18.07 -16.89 22.36
N PRO A 561 18.19 -17.69 23.41
CA PRO A 561 17.31 -18.81 23.62
C PRO A 561 15.84 -18.34 23.63
N HIS A 562 14.98 -19.07 22.92
CA HIS A 562 13.56 -18.76 22.87
C HIS A 562 12.96 -18.78 24.27
N LYS A 563 12.35 -17.69 24.72
CA LYS A 563 11.63 -17.58 25.98
C LYS A 563 10.20 -17.12 25.67
N ALA A 564 9.22 -17.97 25.99
CA ALA A 564 7.82 -17.58 25.94
C ALA A 564 7.52 -16.58 27.07
N VAL A 565 6.76 -15.52 26.75
CA VAL A 565 6.34 -14.48 27.69
C VAL A 565 4.87 -14.20 27.53
N GLN A 566 4.23 -13.66 28.55
CA GLN A 566 2.89 -13.07 28.46
C GLN A 566 3.02 -11.57 28.32
N LEU A 567 2.44 -11.01 27.26
CA LEU A 567 2.40 -9.58 27.03
C LEU A 567 1.00 -9.06 27.34
N ARG A 568 0.91 -7.99 28.10
CA ARG A 568 -0.34 -7.27 28.36
C ARG A 568 -0.23 -5.83 27.88
N ILE A 569 -1.14 -5.43 27.01
CA ILE A 569 -1.23 -4.06 26.47
C ILE A 569 -2.65 -3.56 26.68
N GLY A 570 -2.81 -2.58 27.57
CA GLY A 570 -4.13 -2.18 28.04
C GLY A 570 -4.85 -3.35 28.73
N GLU A 571 -6.04 -3.68 28.25
CA GLU A 571 -6.84 -4.82 28.75
C GLU A 571 -6.56 -6.14 28.03
N GLN A 572 -5.79 -6.13 26.94
CA GLN A 572 -5.53 -7.32 26.14
C GLN A 572 -4.25 -8.02 26.62
N THR A 573 -4.37 -9.34 26.84
CA THR A 573 -3.24 -10.21 27.20
C THR A 573 -3.07 -11.28 26.15
N PHE A 574 -1.84 -11.50 25.68
CA PHE A 574 -1.51 -12.48 24.65
C PHE A 574 -0.15 -13.11 24.86
N ALA A 575 0.04 -14.31 24.32
CA ALA A 575 1.31 -14.99 24.34
C ALA A 575 2.29 -14.35 23.35
N GLY A 576 3.51 -14.08 23.82
CA GLY A 576 4.61 -13.56 23.03
C GLY A 576 5.91 -14.29 23.32
N ASN A 577 7.01 -13.74 22.82
CA ASN A 577 8.35 -14.27 23.05
C ASN A 577 9.40 -13.14 22.99
N ASN A 578 10.65 -13.49 23.29
CA ASN A 578 11.79 -12.58 23.27
C ASN A 578 12.51 -12.51 21.91
N GLN A 579 11.89 -13.01 20.82
CA GLN A 579 12.52 -13.08 19.49
C GLN A 579 12.04 -11.96 18.55
N GLY A 580 10.94 -11.28 18.87
CA GLY A 580 10.37 -10.20 18.05
C GLY A 580 10.09 -8.95 18.86
N THR A 581 9.89 -7.82 18.18
CA THR A 581 9.52 -6.57 18.85
C THR A 581 8.12 -6.70 19.48
N ILE A 582 7.88 -6.01 20.59
CA ILE A 582 6.54 -5.97 21.22
C ILE A 582 5.51 -5.44 20.23
N LEU A 583 5.86 -4.43 19.43
CA LEU A 583 5.00 -3.85 18.41
C LEU A 583 4.56 -4.89 17.35
N ASP A 584 5.53 -5.67 16.81
CA ASP A 584 5.20 -6.68 15.80
C ASP A 584 4.36 -7.82 16.37
N GLN A 585 4.64 -8.21 17.62
CA GLN A 585 3.87 -9.24 18.31
C GLN A 585 2.48 -8.76 18.65
N ALA A 586 2.30 -7.51 19.09
CA ALA A 586 1.01 -6.89 19.33
C ALA A 586 0.17 -6.83 18.06
N HIS A 587 0.74 -6.37 16.95
CA HIS A 587 0.06 -6.32 15.66
C HIS A 587 -0.36 -7.71 15.16
N LYS A 588 0.49 -8.73 15.32
CA LYS A 588 0.14 -10.13 14.99
C LYS A 588 -1.06 -10.65 15.77
N GLN A 589 -1.29 -10.13 16.97
CA GLN A 589 -2.42 -10.47 17.82
C GLN A 589 -3.61 -9.51 17.68
N GLY A 590 -3.55 -8.59 16.72
CA GLY A 590 -4.62 -7.63 16.44
C GLY A 590 -4.72 -6.49 17.45
N VAL A 591 -3.66 -6.24 18.22
CA VAL A 591 -3.57 -5.09 19.13
C VAL A 591 -3.04 -3.91 18.33
N GLU A 592 -3.86 -2.88 18.13
CA GLU A 592 -3.46 -1.67 17.43
C GLU A 592 -2.65 -0.76 18.35
N LEU A 593 -1.41 -0.51 17.97
CA LEU A 593 -0.54 0.48 18.59
C LEU A 593 -0.14 1.51 17.52
N PRO A 594 -0.06 2.79 17.88
CA PRO A 594 0.47 3.79 16.95
C PRO A 594 1.93 3.47 16.61
N TRP A 595 2.30 3.60 15.34
CA TRP A 595 3.67 3.36 14.90
C TRP A 595 4.00 4.20 13.66
N SER A 596 5.30 4.43 13.43
CA SER A 596 5.83 5.08 12.23
C SER A 596 7.06 4.33 11.69
N CYS A 597 8.23 4.48 12.33
CA CYS A 597 9.49 3.94 11.81
C CYS A 597 9.68 2.42 12.03
N ARG A 598 8.99 1.81 12.99
CA ARG A 598 9.18 0.42 13.48
C ARG A 598 10.60 0.10 13.98
N ALA A 599 11.42 1.11 14.16
CA ALA A 599 12.82 0.99 14.58
C ALA A 599 13.05 1.38 16.05
N GLY A 600 11.97 1.73 16.78
CA GLY A 600 12.04 2.13 18.19
C GLY A 600 12.56 3.56 18.43
N ILE A 601 12.83 4.35 17.38
CA ILE A 601 13.58 5.62 17.48
C ILE A 601 12.70 6.84 17.33
N CYS A 602 11.65 6.81 16.49
CA CYS A 602 10.81 7.99 16.21
C CYS A 602 9.83 8.35 17.35
N GLY A 603 9.69 7.51 18.37
CA GLY A 603 8.80 7.74 19.51
C GLY A 603 7.31 7.51 19.24
N SER A 604 6.87 7.31 17.97
CA SER A 604 5.45 7.14 17.64
C SER A 604 4.79 5.93 18.33
N CYS A 605 5.57 4.88 18.64
CA CYS A 605 5.12 3.69 19.34
C CYS A 605 5.54 3.67 20.83
N LYS A 606 5.95 4.83 21.39
CA LYS A 606 6.38 4.93 22.79
C LYS A 606 5.24 4.49 23.72
N GLN A 607 5.54 3.57 24.64
CA GLN A 607 4.64 3.05 25.65
C GLN A 607 5.32 3.11 27.02
N THR A 608 4.53 3.20 28.08
CA THR A 608 5.05 3.13 29.44
C THR A 608 5.06 1.66 29.90
N LEU A 609 6.21 1.17 30.30
CA LEU A 609 6.33 -0.15 30.92
C LEU A 609 5.78 -0.08 32.35
N LEU A 610 4.69 -0.79 32.62
CA LEU A 610 4.04 -0.81 33.93
C LEU A 610 4.59 -1.92 34.84
N ALA A 611 5.03 -3.02 34.26
CA ALA A 611 5.61 -4.16 34.97
C ALA A 611 6.43 -5.03 34.02
N GLY A 612 7.42 -5.74 34.55
CA GLY A 612 8.30 -6.65 33.81
C GLY A 612 9.60 -5.99 33.35
N GLU A 613 10.34 -6.69 32.51
CA GLU A 613 11.60 -6.23 31.94
C GLU A 613 11.51 -6.32 30.40
N VAL A 614 12.00 -5.31 29.73
CA VAL A 614 12.17 -5.30 28.26
C VAL A 614 13.61 -4.99 27.93
N ASP A 615 14.14 -5.74 26.98
CA ASP A 615 15.42 -5.38 26.39
C ASP A 615 15.20 -4.19 25.45
N HIS A 616 15.78 -3.07 25.81
CA HIS A 616 15.93 -1.94 24.91
C HIS A 616 17.28 -2.15 24.20
N PRO A 617 17.31 -2.27 22.85
CA PRO A 617 18.58 -2.15 22.16
C PRO A 617 19.08 -0.71 22.40
N ASP A 618 20.11 -0.57 23.18
CA ASP A 618 20.82 0.70 23.41
C ASP A 618 21.43 1.25 22.11
#